data_7b19c42acff2f320f4890e2e8052701a
#
_entry.id   7b19c42acff2f320f4890e2e8052701a
#
_cell.length_a   1.000
_cell.length_b   1.000
_cell.length_c   1.000
_cell.angle_alpha   90.00
_cell.angle_beta   90.00
_cell.angle_gamma   90.00
#
_symmetry.space_group_name_H-M   'P 1'
#
loop_
_entity.id
_entity.type
_entity.pdbx_description
1 polymer ?
#
loop_
_entity_poly.entity_id
_entity_poly.type
_entity_poly.pdbx_seq_one_letter_code
_entity_poly.pdbx_strand_id
1 'polypeptide(L)'
;FGAFEGKNYEQLNGNPQYQAWIDSNGTLPFPEGESRAEFIDRVCAGMENAADYLRNYAQSNMCRDCGSDREVTVAAVVHGGTIMALLSHYGGGDYYDYQVENAGGFTCRILIAGEQIRFVTQERGFR
;
A
#
# COMPACT_ATOMS: atom_id res chain seq x y z
N PHE A 1 -7.13 -8.38 -11.13
CA PHE A 1 -7.60 -7.71 -12.37
C PHE A 1 -8.82 -8.41 -13.00
N GLY A 2 -9.29 -9.56 -12.46
CA GLY A 2 -10.48 -10.24 -12.93
C GLY A 2 -10.43 -10.58 -14.42
N ALA A 3 -11.50 -10.29 -15.16
CA ALA A 3 -11.59 -10.56 -16.60
C ALA A 3 -10.57 -9.77 -17.45
N PHE A 4 -9.87 -8.81 -16.87
CA PHE A 4 -8.81 -8.04 -17.55
C PHE A 4 -7.40 -8.58 -17.28
N GLU A 5 -7.27 -9.64 -16.48
CA GLU A 5 -5.98 -10.26 -16.18
C GLU A 5 -5.23 -10.66 -17.46
N GLY A 6 -3.94 -10.35 -17.51
CA GLY A 6 -3.07 -10.66 -18.64
C GLY A 6 -3.29 -9.82 -19.91
N LYS A 7 -4.17 -8.80 -19.85
CA LYS A 7 -4.42 -7.88 -20.99
C LYS A 7 -3.75 -6.54 -20.75
N ASN A 8 -3.25 -5.94 -21.82
CA ASN A 8 -2.74 -4.57 -21.80
C ASN A 8 -3.81 -3.56 -22.22
N TYR A 9 -3.52 -2.26 -22.09
CA TYR A 9 -4.46 -1.18 -22.41
C TYR A 9 -4.88 -1.19 -23.89
N GLU A 10 -4.02 -1.61 -24.82
CA GLU A 10 -4.35 -1.69 -26.25
C GLU A 10 -5.39 -2.76 -26.53
N GLN A 11 -5.28 -3.90 -25.83
CA GLN A 11 -6.24 -5.02 -25.95
C GLN A 11 -7.58 -4.71 -25.28
N LEU A 12 -7.59 -3.82 -24.31
CA LEU A 12 -8.79 -3.37 -23.60
C LEU A 12 -9.44 -2.15 -24.25
N ASN A 13 -8.74 -1.48 -25.16
CA ASN A 13 -9.28 -0.32 -25.88
C ASN A 13 -10.55 -0.70 -26.65
N GLY A 14 -11.61 0.12 -26.50
CA GLY A 14 -12.92 -0.17 -27.09
C GLY A 14 -13.80 -1.14 -26.29
N ASN A 15 -13.31 -1.68 -25.18
CA ASN A 15 -14.14 -2.47 -24.27
C ASN A 15 -14.99 -1.53 -23.39
N PRO A 16 -16.34 -1.62 -23.44
CA PRO A 16 -17.21 -0.73 -22.67
C PRO A 16 -17.03 -0.81 -21.17
N GLN A 17 -16.73 -1.99 -20.62
CA GLN A 17 -16.50 -2.19 -19.19
C GLN A 17 -15.16 -1.57 -18.75
N TYR A 18 -14.16 -1.63 -19.59
CA TYR A 18 -12.88 -0.97 -19.35
C TYR A 18 -13.03 0.55 -19.39
N GLN A 19 -13.80 1.08 -20.37
CA GLN A 19 -14.09 2.51 -20.44
C GLN A 19 -14.85 2.99 -19.20
N ALA A 20 -15.88 2.27 -18.76
CA ALA A 20 -16.62 2.59 -17.55
C ALA A 20 -15.71 2.59 -16.30
N TRP A 21 -14.76 1.67 -16.21
CA TRP A 21 -13.76 1.64 -15.13
C TRP A 21 -12.86 2.89 -15.17
N ILE A 22 -12.38 3.30 -16.35
CA ILE A 22 -11.60 4.53 -16.51
C ILE A 22 -12.43 5.76 -16.10
N ASP A 23 -13.66 5.87 -16.59
CA ASP A 23 -14.56 7.00 -16.31
C ASP A 23 -14.91 7.12 -14.83
N SER A 24 -14.91 6.00 -14.10
CA SER A 24 -15.09 5.96 -12.66
C SER A 24 -13.83 6.37 -11.86
N ASN A 25 -12.73 6.70 -12.53
CA ASN A 25 -11.43 6.91 -11.90
C ASN A 25 -10.97 5.69 -11.06
N GLY A 26 -11.24 4.48 -11.56
CA GLY A 26 -10.87 3.23 -10.91
C GLY A 26 -11.64 2.90 -9.63
N THR A 27 -12.80 3.52 -9.40
CA THR A 27 -13.65 3.21 -8.24
C THR A 27 -14.54 2.00 -8.46
N LEU A 28 -14.92 1.72 -9.70
CA LEU A 28 -15.64 0.50 -10.05
C LEU A 28 -14.73 -0.73 -9.91
N PRO A 29 -15.27 -1.89 -9.50
CA PRO A 29 -14.51 -3.13 -9.54
C PRO A 29 -14.18 -3.51 -10.99
N PHE A 30 -13.09 -4.24 -11.19
CA PHE A 30 -12.89 -4.94 -12.45
C PHE A 30 -13.97 -6.01 -12.62
N PRO A 31 -14.46 -6.27 -13.84
CA PRO A 31 -15.37 -7.40 -14.07
C PRO A 31 -14.75 -8.71 -13.53
N GLU A 32 -15.49 -9.41 -12.69
CA GLU A 32 -15.03 -10.64 -12.02
C GLU A 32 -13.74 -10.43 -11.19
N GLY A 33 -13.45 -9.22 -10.78
CA GLY A 33 -12.26 -8.83 -10.06
C GLY A 33 -12.55 -8.01 -8.81
N GLU A 34 -11.47 -7.64 -8.16
CA GLU A 34 -11.46 -6.88 -6.91
C GLU A 34 -11.77 -5.40 -7.16
N SER A 35 -12.57 -4.80 -6.31
CA SER A 35 -12.73 -3.35 -6.26
C SER A 35 -11.52 -2.68 -5.60
N ARG A 36 -11.39 -1.37 -5.77
CA ARG A 36 -10.35 -0.60 -5.08
C ARG A 36 -10.46 -0.68 -3.56
N ALA A 37 -11.68 -0.70 -3.03
CA ALA A 37 -11.90 -0.83 -1.59
C ALA A 37 -11.45 -2.19 -1.06
N GLU A 38 -11.85 -3.28 -1.71
CA GLU A 38 -11.41 -4.64 -1.35
C GLU A 38 -9.89 -4.80 -1.47
N PHE A 39 -9.29 -4.19 -2.49
CA PHE A 39 -7.82 -4.16 -2.63
C PHE A 39 -7.15 -3.45 -1.45
N ILE A 40 -7.64 -2.27 -1.06
CA ILE A 40 -7.11 -1.52 0.09
C ILE A 40 -7.24 -2.35 1.36
N ASP A 41 -8.42 -2.94 1.62
CA ASP A 41 -8.66 -3.77 2.80
C ASP A 41 -7.69 -4.96 2.87
N ARG A 42 -7.48 -5.63 1.76
CA ARG A 42 -6.53 -6.76 1.67
C ARG A 42 -5.09 -6.32 1.90
N VAL A 43 -4.68 -5.19 1.36
CA VAL A 43 -3.34 -4.62 1.56
C VAL A 43 -3.14 -4.20 3.02
N CYS A 44 -4.15 -3.59 3.65
CA CYS A 44 -4.12 -3.22 5.06
C CYS A 44 -4.01 -4.43 5.98
N ALA A 45 -4.77 -5.50 5.71
CA ALA A 45 -4.63 -6.77 6.44
C ALA A 45 -3.21 -7.35 6.31
N GLY A 46 -2.59 -7.24 5.14
CA GLY A 46 -1.18 -7.60 4.94
C GLY A 46 -0.22 -6.74 5.77
N MET A 47 -0.50 -5.45 5.88
CA MET A 47 0.31 -4.53 6.70
C MET A 47 0.19 -4.85 8.20
N GLU A 48 -1.00 -5.19 8.69
CA GLU A 48 -1.22 -5.62 10.08
C GLU A 48 -0.39 -6.86 10.42
N ASN A 49 -0.39 -7.87 9.54
CA ASN A 49 0.44 -9.06 9.69
C ASN A 49 1.95 -8.71 9.69
N ALA A 50 2.37 -7.79 8.83
CA ALA A 50 3.76 -7.32 8.78
C ALA A 50 4.13 -6.57 10.07
N ALA A 51 3.23 -5.76 10.61
CA ALA A 51 3.42 -5.04 11.85
C ALA A 51 3.60 -6.00 13.05
N ASP A 52 2.83 -7.07 13.11
CA ASP A 52 2.98 -8.11 14.13
C ASP A 52 4.33 -8.81 14.03
N TYR A 53 4.75 -9.15 12.82
CA TYR A 53 6.08 -9.72 12.59
C TYR A 53 7.18 -8.77 13.04
N LEU A 54 7.12 -7.49 12.69
CA LEU A 54 8.11 -6.48 13.07
C LEU A 54 8.16 -6.24 14.57
N ARG A 55 7.03 -6.25 15.27
CA ARG A 55 6.98 -6.20 16.73
C ARG A 55 7.73 -7.36 17.37
N ASN A 56 7.45 -8.57 16.93
CA ASN A 56 8.09 -9.78 17.44
C ASN A 56 9.59 -9.77 17.15
N TYR A 57 9.97 -9.33 15.95
CA TYR A 57 11.38 -9.18 15.57
C TYR A 57 12.11 -8.17 16.46
N ALA A 58 11.53 -7.00 16.69
CA ALA A 58 12.09 -5.97 17.55
C ALA A 58 12.23 -6.45 19.00
N GLN A 59 11.30 -7.24 19.49
CA GLN A 59 11.37 -7.82 20.84
C GLN A 59 12.48 -8.88 20.98
N SER A 60 12.70 -9.68 19.94
CA SER A 60 13.62 -10.81 20.00
C SER A 60 15.07 -10.45 19.72
N ASN A 61 15.32 -9.43 18.91
CA ASN A 61 16.66 -9.14 18.36
C ASN A 61 17.30 -7.85 18.87
N MET A 62 16.63 -7.08 19.71
CA MET A 62 17.19 -5.85 20.27
C MET A 62 17.72 -6.04 21.69
N CYS A 63 18.89 -5.45 21.95
CA CYS A 63 19.58 -5.46 23.23
C CYS A 63 18.67 -5.01 24.38
N ARG A 64 18.71 -5.67 25.52
CA ARG A 64 17.88 -5.39 26.73
C ARG A 64 18.09 -3.99 27.34
N ASP A 65 19.17 -3.29 26.96
CA ASP A 65 19.55 -1.98 27.50
C ASP A 65 19.14 -0.77 26.62
N CYS A 66 18.51 -0.99 25.46
CA CYS A 66 17.94 0.12 24.68
C CYS A 66 16.58 0.50 25.25
N GLY A 67 16.41 1.78 25.59
CA GLY A 67 15.18 2.35 26.19
C GLY A 67 13.90 2.05 25.38
N SER A 68 12.77 2.56 25.86
CA SER A 68 11.42 2.22 25.40
C SER A 68 11.10 2.47 23.91
N ASP A 69 11.90 3.30 23.22
CA ASP A 69 11.68 3.62 21.80
C ASP A 69 12.55 2.74 20.90
N ARG A 70 11.94 1.68 20.39
CA ARG A 70 12.59 0.74 19.48
C ARG A 70 12.30 1.13 18.05
N GLU A 71 13.35 1.47 17.30
CA GLU A 71 13.26 1.79 15.87
C GLU A 71 13.91 0.67 15.05
N VAL A 72 13.19 0.21 14.02
CA VAL A 72 13.67 -0.79 13.05
C VAL A 72 13.48 -0.21 11.66
N THR A 73 14.55 -0.17 10.88
CA THR A 73 14.49 0.26 9.48
C THR A 73 14.18 -0.94 8.59
N VAL A 74 13.17 -0.82 7.76
CA VAL A 74 12.71 -1.85 6.83
C VAL A 74 12.59 -1.25 5.44
N ALA A 75 12.98 -2.01 4.43
CA ALA A 75 12.70 -1.69 3.03
C ALA A 75 11.64 -2.66 2.48
N ALA A 76 10.61 -2.12 1.87
CA ALA A 76 9.58 -2.90 1.19
C ALA A 76 9.59 -2.58 -0.32
N VAL A 77 9.72 -3.60 -1.14
CA VAL A 77 9.61 -3.48 -2.60
C VAL A 77 8.24 -4.02 -3.00
N VAL A 78 7.38 -3.12 -3.43
CA VAL A 78 5.97 -3.42 -3.69
C VAL A 78 5.48 -2.70 -4.96
N HIS A 79 4.31 -3.07 -5.47
CA HIS A 79 3.69 -2.37 -6.59
C HIS A 79 3.16 -0.98 -6.17
N GLY A 80 3.11 -0.04 -7.12
CA GLY A 80 2.61 1.32 -6.88
C GLY A 80 1.21 1.36 -6.25
N GLY A 81 0.31 0.47 -6.65
CA GLY A 81 -1.01 0.32 -6.03
C GLY A 81 -0.95 0.03 -4.53
N THR A 82 0.00 -0.81 -4.10
CA THR A 82 0.20 -1.12 -2.68
C THR A 82 0.69 0.11 -1.92
N ILE A 83 1.60 0.91 -2.52
CA ILE A 83 2.05 2.18 -1.93
C ILE A 83 0.86 3.13 -1.74
N MET A 84 0.07 3.33 -2.80
CA MET A 84 -1.10 4.20 -2.76
C MET A 84 -2.12 3.75 -1.70
N ALA A 85 -2.38 2.44 -1.60
CA ALA A 85 -3.30 1.88 -0.60
C ALA A 85 -2.84 2.15 0.83
N LEU A 86 -1.59 1.83 1.15
CA LEU A 86 -1.04 2.00 2.50
C LEU A 86 -0.96 3.47 2.91
N LEU A 87 -0.46 4.32 2.03
CA LEU A 87 -0.25 5.73 2.36
C LEU A 87 -1.56 6.50 2.45
N SER A 88 -2.54 6.23 1.60
CA SER A 88 -3.86 6.84 1.72
C SER A 88 -4.61 6.39 2.97
N HIS A 89 -4.50 5.12 3.34
CA HIS A 89 -5.22 4.56 4.50
C HIS A 89 -4.61 5.01 5.83
N TYR A 90 -3.28 4.86 6.00
CA TYR A 90 -2.60 5.12 7.28
C TYR A 90 -2.02 6.53 7.40
N GLY A 91 -1.78 7.21 6.29
CA GLY A 91 -1.19 8.55 6.24
C GLY A 91 -2.20 9.67 5.96
N GLY A 92 -3.39 9.33 5.48
CA GLY A 92 -4.41 10.28 5.03
C GLY A 92 -4.15 10.82 3.63
N GLY A 93 -5.11 11.56 3.04
CA GLY A 93 -5.07 12.04 1.67
C GLY A 93 -5.75 11.12 0.68
N ASP A 94 -5.75 11.50 -0.58
CA ASP A 94 -6.39 10.73 -1.64
C ASP A 94 -5.49 9.63 -2.17
N TYR A 95 -6.09 8.53 -2.65
CA TYR A 95 -5.37 7.37 -3.15
C TYR A 95 -4.32 7.73 -4.21
N TYR A 96 -4.67 8.57 -5.17
CA TYR A 96 -3.78 8.95 -6.27
C TYR A 96 -2.73 10.00 -5.92
N ASP A 97 -2.81 10.66 -4.75
CA ASP A 97 -1.77 11.57 -4.28
C ASP A 97 -0.42 10.88 -4.08
N TYR A 98 -0.46 9.56 -3.87
CA TYR A 98 0.70 8.72 -3.63
C TYR A 98 1.17 7.91 -4.85
N GLN A 99 0.72 8.30 -6.03
CA GLN A 99 1.21 7.67 -7.26
C GLN A 99 2.71 7.96 -7.45
N VAL A 100 3.47 6.94 -7.78
CA VAL A 100 4.92 7.01 -8.02
C VAL A 100 5.26 6.52 -9.42
N GLU A 101 6.37 7.04 -9.95
CA GLU A 101 6.97 6.50 -11.16
C GLU A 101 7.63 5.13 -10.87
N ASN A 102 7.98 4.41 -11.93
CA ASN A 102 8.72 3.15 -11.80
C ASN A 102 10.04 3.38 -11.03
N ALA A 103 10.31 2.50 -10.07
CA ALA A 103 11.43 2.62 -9.14
C ALA A 103 11.35 3.84 -8.19
N GLY A 104 10.24 4.56 -8.18
CA GLY A 104 9.96 5.59 -7.19
C GLY A 104 9.42 5.01 -5.88
N GLY A 105 9.38 5.85 -4.85
CA GLY A 105 8.89 5.40 -3.53
C GLY A 105 8.79 6.50 -2.51
N PHE A 106 8.51 6.10 -1.28
CA PHE A 106 8.42 6.98 -0.12
C PHE A 106 9.24 6.46 1.04
N THR A 107 9.79 7.38 1.82
CA THR A 107 10.31 7.10 3.15
C THR A 107 9.27 7.52 4.18
N CYS A 108 8.91 6.60 5.06
CA CYS A 108 7.86 6.82 6.05
C CYS A 108 8.36 6.42 7.44
N ARG A 109 7.96 7.17 8.45
CA ARG A 109 8.02 6.69 9.84
C ARG A 109 6.67 6.07 10.18
N ILE A 110 6.69 4.81 10.59
CA ILE A 110 5.50 4.05 10.96
C ILE A 110 5.50 3.88 12.47
N LEU A 111 4.46 4.35 13.13
CA LEU A 111 4.21 4.11 14.54
C LEU A 111 3.26 2.92 14.69
N ILE A 112 3.67 1.93 15.46
CA ILE A 112 2.88 0.74 15.78
C ILE A 112 2.66 0.72 17.27
N ALA A 113 1.44 1.03 17.72
CA ALA A 113 1.04 1.07 19.12
C ALA A 113 -0.18 0.14 19.33
N GLY A 114 0.04 -1.03 19.93
CA GLY A 114 -1.02 -2.04 20.01
C GLY A 114 -1.47 -2.47 18.63
N GLU A 115 -2.77 -2.40 18.35
CA GLU A 115 -3.36 -2.67 17.02
C GLU A 115 -3.36 -1.45 16.10
N GLN A 116 -2.94 -0.28 16.60
CA GLN A 116 -2.94 0.94 15.81
C GLN A 116 -1.65 1.08 15.02
N ILE A 117 -1.80 1.32 13.72
CA ILE A 117 -0.72 1.63 12.78
C ILE A 117 -0.97 3.04 12.25
N ARG A 118 0.07 3.87 12.26
CA ARG A 118 0.02 5.23 11.76
C ARG A 118 1.30 5.60 11.01
N PHE A 119 1.16 6.17 9.83
CA PHE A 119 2.26 6.73 9.07
C PHE A 119 2.37 8.23 9.42
N VAL A 120 3.46 8.63 10.05
CA VAL A 120 3.61 9.98 10.63
C VAL A 120 4.35 10.91 9.70
N THR A 121 5.35 10.42 8.99
CA THR A 121 6.18 11.23 8.08
C THR A 121 6.30 10.49 6.76
N GLN A 122 6.06 11.22 5.69
CA GLN A 122 6.13 10.71 4.35
C GLN A 122 6.97 11.68 3.52
N GLU A 123 8.10 11.22 3.07
CA GLU A 123 8.93 11.94 2.13
C GLU A 123 8.95 11.16 0.82
N ARG A 124 8.66 11.85 -0.28
CA ARG A 124 8.86 11.27 -1.60
C ARG A 124 10.36 11.15 -1.82
N GLY A 125 10.87 9.97 -1.60
CA GLY A 125 12.27 9.61 -1.80
C GLY A 125 12.40 8.72 -3.02
N PHE A 126 13.55 8.78 -3.64
CA PHE A 126 13.92 8.08 -4.86
C PHE A 126 13.20 8.59 -6.12
N ARG A 127 13.99 9.03 -7.03
CA ARG A 127 13.66 9.04 -8.44
C ARG A 127 14.03 7.70 -9.01
#